data_412ff4848a0a053d7bfab98d62b27573
#
_entry.id   412ff4848a0a053d7bfab98d62b27573
#
_cell.length_a   1.000
_cell.length_b   1.000
_cell.length_c   1.000
_cell.angle_alpha   90.00
_cell.angle_beta   90.00
_cell.angle_gamma   90.00
#
_symmetry.space_group_name_H-M   'P 1'
#
loop_
_entity.id
_entity.type
_entity.pdbx_description
1 polymer ?
#
loop_
_entity_poly.entity_id
_entity_poly.type
_entity_poly.pdbx_seq_one_letter_code
_entity_poly.pdbx_strand_id
1 'polypeptide(L)'
;ISPLHYWQAHLAPPDQRVIKRSKDFDLGIALHIMVFEFDDWPNRHAIKPEVDMRTKYGREKMMEFSDEHAGKVLIKSKELVTVQRMRDALFRHKNARSALTGKMLTEHVVKWEDSTTGAPCKCRFDCINLTKGVAPDLKSTADASPAAFAKSMANFRYHVQNAFYMDGYFESGDFMDALDMDFLFIAVEKEP
;
A
#
# COMPACT_ATOMS: atom_id res chain seq x y z
N ILE A 1 -11.88 5.95 15.71
CA ILE A 1 -12.92 6.02 14.65
C ILE A 1 -14.24 5.64 15.30
N SER A 2 -15.30 6.43 15.11
CA SER A 2 -16.63 6.08 15.63
C SER A 2 -17.24 4.92 14.81
N PRO A 3 -18.17 4.12 15.38
CA PRO A 3 -18.88 3.08 14.64
C PRO A 3 -19.54 3.58 13.35
N LEU A 4 -20.08 4.81 13.35
CA LEU A 4 -20.69 5.43 12.19
C LEU A 4 -19.67 5.68 11.07
N HIS A 5 -18.48 6.21 11.39
CA HIS A 5 -17.42 6.41 10.40
C HIS A 5 -16.91 5.10 9.81
N TYR A 6 -16.80 4.05 10.65
CA TYR A 6 -16.43 2.72 10.19
C TYR A 6 -17.49 2.16 9.23
N TRP A 7 -18.76 2.28 9.60
CA TRP A 7 -19.88 1.84 8.76
C TRP A 7 -19.88 2.56 7.40
N GLN A 8 -19.76 3.91 7.40
CA GLN A 8 -19.72 4.71 6.18
C GLN A 8 -18.54 4.37 5.26
N ALA A 9 -17.39 4.03 5.82
CA ALA A 9 -16.19 3.72 5.04
C ALA A 9 -16.18 2.29 4.49
N HIS A 10 -16.75 1.33 5.21
CA HIS A 10 -16.53 -0.09 4.94
C HIS A 10 -17.79 -0.92 4.72
N LEU A 11 -18.88 -0.60 5.42
CA LEU A 11 -20.09 -1.42 5.45
C LEU A 11 -21.28 -0.82 4.71
N ALA A 12 -21.30 0.48 4.48
CA ALA A 12 -22.36 1.15 3.70
C ALA A 12 -22.41 0.60 2.26
N PRO A 13 -23.58 0.66 1.61
CA PRO A 13 -23.68 0.38 0.18
C PRO A 13 -22.64 1.18 -0.62
N PRO A 14 -22.13 0.65 -1.75
CA PRO A 14 -21.04 1.29 -2.49
C PRO A 14 -21.28 2.76 -2.86
N ASP A 15 -22.51 3.10 -3.22
CA ASP A 15 -22.96 4.46 -3.55
C ASP A 15 -23.00 5.42 -2.35
N GLN A 16 -23.04 4.90 -1.12
CA GLN A 16 -23.07 5.66 0.12
C GLN A 16 -21.72 5.69 0.86
N ARG A 17 -20.70 5.00 0.33
CA ARG A 17 -19.39 4.96 0.95
C ARG A 17 -18.64 6.28 0.78
N VAL A 18 -18.22 6.85 1.89
CA VAL A 18 -17.37 8.04 1.90
C VAL A 18 -15.91 7.64 2.04
N ILE A 19 -15.23 7.45 0.92
CA ILE A 19 -13.79 7.17 0.90
C ILE A 19 -13.06 8.51 0.73
N LYS A 20 -12.49 9.02 1.82
CA LYS A 20 -11.61 10.20 1.75
C LYS A 20 -10.22 9.76 1.27
N ARG A 21 -9.94 9.97 -0.01
CA ARG A 21 -8.58 9.81 -0.54
C ARG A 21 -7.77 11.06 -0.22
N SER A 22 -6.63 10.88 0.42
CA SER A 22 -5.64 11.94 0.59
C SER A 22 -4.57 11.82 -0.49
N LYS A 23 -3.88 12.92 -0.77
CA LYS A 23 -2.72 12.92 -1.67
C LYS A 23 -1.63 11.93 -1.23
N ASP A 24 -1.42 11.83 0.08
CA ASP A 24 -0.45 10.89 0.65
C ASP A 24 -0.83 9.43 0.41
N PHE A 25 -2.13 9.15 0.41
CA PHE A 25 -2.66 7.83 0.07
C PHE A 25 -2.38 7.46 -1.39
N ASP A 26 -2.61 8.39 -2.33
CA ASP A 26 -2.35 8.16 -3.76
C ASP A 26 -0.85 7.95 -4.02
N LEU A 27 0.04 8.70 -3.36
CA LEU A 27 1.49 8.48 -3.43
C LEU A 27 1.91 7.11 -2.88
N GLY A 28 1.30 6.68 -1.77
CA GLY A 28 1.53 5.34 -1.21
C GLY A 28 1.14 4.25 -2.20
N ILE A 29 -0.06 4.31 -2.78
CA ILE A 29 -0.51 3.34 -3.78
C ILE A 29 0.42 3.35 -5.01
N ALA A 30 0.80 4.53 -5.51
CA ALA A 30 1.70 4.64 -6.64
C ALA A 30 3.06 4.00 -6.36
N LEU A 31 3.59 4.17 -5.14
CA LEU A 31 4.83 3.52 -4.73
C LEU A 31 4.70 1.99 -4.70
N HIS A 32 3.62 1.46 -4.12
CA HIS A 32 3.37 0.01 -4.09
C HIS A 32 3.32 -0.57 -5.49
N ILE A 33 2.57 0.03 -6.41
CA ILE A 33 2.51 -0.43 -7.80
C ILE A 33 3.91 -0.39 -8.43
N MET A 34 4.66 0.69 -8.22
CA MET A 34 6.00 0.84 -8.81
C MET A 34 7.03 -0.15 -8.24
N VAL A 35 6.87 -0.62 -7.02
CA VAL A 35 7.77 -1.56 -6.36
C VAL A 35 7.35 -3.02 -6.61
N PHE A 36 6.07 -3.33 -6.49
CA PHE A 36 5.57 -4.71 -6.46
C PHE A 36 4.88 -5.16 -7.74
N GLU A 37 4.37 -4.21 -8.55
CA GLU A 37 3.60 -4.47 -9.77
C GLU A 37 4.15 -3.63 -10.94
N PHE A 38 5.46 -3.48 -11.06
CA PHE A 38 6.10 -2.57 -12.01
C PHE A 38 5.71 -2.84 -13.47
N ASP A 39 5.52 -4.08 -13.85
CA ASP A 39 5.11 -4.46 -15.21
C ASP A 39 3.69 -3.97 -15.53
N ASP A 40 2.85 -3.84 -14.51
CA ASP A 40 1.48 -3.32 -14.65
C ASP A 40 1.38 -1.80 -14.43
N TRP A 41 2.51 -1.13 -14.13
CA TRP A 41 2.56 0.31 -13.89
C TRP A 41 1.86 1.14 -14.98
N PRO A 42 2.07 0.91 -16.30
CA PRO A 42 1.39 1.69 -17.34
C PRO A 42 -0.14 1.57 -17.33
N ASN A 43 -0.64 0.43 -16.86
CA ASN A 43 -2.08 0.16 -16.80
C ASN A 43 -2.74 0.73 -15.54
N ARG A 44 -1.98 0.84 -14.44
CA ARG A 44 -2.48 1.18 -13.10
C ARG A 44 -2.39 2.65 -12.73
N HIS A 45 -1.66 3.46 -13.50
CA HIS A 45 -1.54 4.89 -13.23
C HIS A 45 -1.77 5.75 -14.49
N ALA A 46 -2.03 7.06 -14.26
CA ALA A 46 -2.01 8.07 -15.30
C ALA A 46 -1.50 9.41 -14.74
N ILE A 47 -0.80 10.16 -15.59
CA ILE A 47 -0.21 11.45 -15.21
C ILE A 47 -1.21 12.56 -15.54
N LYS A 48 -1.69 13.26 -14.50
CA LYS A 48 -2.63 14.37 -14.62
C LYS A 48 -2.09 15.45 -15.57
N PRO A 49 -2.91 15.95 -16.50
CA PRO A 49 -2.53 17.08 -17.32
C PRO A 49 -2.28 18.33 -16.46
N GLU A 50 -1.34 19.15 -16.88
CA GLU A 50 -1.06 20.44 -16.26
C GLU A 50 -2.07 21.48 -16.76
N VAL A 51 -3.14 21.67 -16.00
CA VAL A 51 -4.22 22.60 -16.31
C VAL A 51 -4.52 23.53 -15.13
N ASP A 52 -4.94 24.76 -15.40
CA ASP A 52 -5.38 25.68 -14.35
C ASP A 52 -6.82 25.33 -13.91
N MET A 53 -6.92 24.70 -12.75
CA MET A 53 -8.19 24.28 -12.14
C MET A 53 -9.12 25.44 -11.74
N ARG A 54 -8.66 26.70 -11.76
CA ARG A 54 -9.50 27.88 -11.51
C ARG A 54 -10.35 28.20 -12.72
N THR A 55 -9.94 27.81 -13.92
CA THR A 55 -10.69 28.04 -15.16
C THR A 55 -11.74 26.96 -15.40
N LYS A 56 -12.81 27.31 -16.13
CA LYS A 56 -13.82 26.34 -16.57
C LYS A 56 -13.18 25.26 -17.44
N TYR A 57 -12.39 25.65 -18.42
CA TYR A 57 -11.67 24.73 -19.32
C TYR A 57 -10.78 23.73 -18.56
N GLY A 58 -10.01 24.21 -17.58
CA GLY A 58 -9.13 23.33 -16.81
C GLY A 58 -9.91 22.27 -16.00
N ARG A 59 -11.06 22.65 -15.42
CA ARG A 59 -11.93 21.69 -14.70
C ARG A 59 -12.56 20.66 -15.62
N GLU A 60 -13.09 21.10 -16.78
CA GLU A 60 -13.68 20.21 -17.79
C GLU A 60 -12.64 19.21 -18.29
N LYS A 61 -11.45 19.68 -18.66
CA LYS A 61 -10.35 18.82 -19.13
C LYS A 61 -9.89 17.82 -18.08
N MET A 62 -9.84 18.21 -16.81
CA MET A 62 -9.49 17.29 -15.71
C MET A 62 -10.58 16.24 -15.50
N MET A 63 -11.86 16.60 -15.65
CA MET A 63 -12.98 15.67 -15.52
C MET A 63 -12.93 14.63 -16.66
N GLU A 64 -12.82 15.07 -17.91
CA GLU A 64 -12.65 14.18 -19.08
C GLU A 64 -11.48 13.21 -18.87
N PHE A 65 -10.32 13.73 -18.44
CA PHE A 65 -9.15 12.90 -18.15
C PHE A 65 -9.40 11.89 -17.04
N SER A 66 -10.13 12.27 -15.98
CA SER A 66 -10.45 11.37 -14.88
C SER A 66 -11.41 10.26 -15.30
N ASP A 67 -12.37 10.57 -16.17
CA ASP A 67 -13.33 9.60 -16.71
C ASP A 67 -12.64 8.61 -17.66
N GLU A 68 -11.76 9.12 -18.54
CA GLU A 68 -10.95 8.29 -19.45
C GLU A 68 -10.02 7.32 -18.71
N HIS A 69 -9.51 7.75 -17.55
CA HIS A 69 -8.58 6.98 -16.74
C HIS A 69 -9.23 6.44 -15.47
N ALA A 70 -10.53 6.16 -15.50
CA ALA A 70 -11.25 5.60 -14.37
C ALA A 70 -10.61 4.30 -13.88
N GLY A 71 -10.43 4.19 -12.56
CA GLY A 71 -9.78 3.03 -11.93
C GLY A 71 -8.25 3.13 -11.83
N LYS A 72 -7.60 4.08 -12.52
CA LYS A 72 -6.16 4.31 -12.38
C LYS A 72 -5.83 5.25 -11.21
N VAL A 73 -4.62 5.15 -10.69
CA VAL A 73 -4.07 6.12 -9.74
C VAL A 73 -3.62 7.36 -10.52
N LEU A 74 -4.27 8.49 -10.25
CA LEU A 74 -3.99 9.74 -10.95
C LEU A 74 -2.97 10.57 -10.16
N ILE A 75 -1.75 10.72 -10.69
CA ILE A 75 -0.65 11.47 -10.07
C ILE A 75 -0.18 12.63 -10.95
N LYS A 76 0.45 13.64 -10.35
CA LYS A 76 1.09 14.73 -11.07
C LYS A 76 2.50 14.35 -11.49
N SER A 77 3.04 15.01 -12.52
CA SER A 77 4.43 14.79 -12.97
C SER A 77 5.45 14.87 -11.83
N LYS A 78 5.32 15.86 -10.94
CA LYS A 78 6.20 15.98 -9.77
C LYS A 78 6.02 14.87 -8.73
N GLU A 79 4.84 14.31 -8.63
CA GLU A 79 4.55 13.18 -7.74
C GLU A 79 5.16 11.88 -8.28
N LEU A 80 5.18 11.72 -9.60
CA LEU A 80 5.91 10.62 -10.25
C LEU A 80 7.41 10.68 -9.89
N VAL A 81 8.04 11.86 -9.97
CA VAL A 81 9.44 12.03 -9.58
C VAL A 81 9.66 11.64 -8.11
N THR A 82 8.74 12.02 -7.22
CA THR A 82 8.80 11.63 -5.81
C THR A 82 8.73 10.10 -5.64
N VAL A 83 7.80 9.44 -6.32
CA VAL A 83 7.64 7.98 -6.28
C VAL A 83 8.90 7.27 -6.80
N GLN A 84 9.47 7.77 -7.91
CA GLN A 84 10.72 7.23 -8.47
C GLN A 84 11.90 7.36 -7.48
N ARG A 85 12.04 8.52 -6.83
CA ARG A 85 13.09 8.73 -5.80
C ARG A 85 12.93 7.80 -4.61
N MET A 86 11.69 7.62 -4.11
CA MET A 86 11.43 6.66 -3.04
C MET A 86 11.82 5.23 -3.45
N ARG A 87 11.40 4.79 -4.63
CA ARG A 87 11.79 3.48 -5.18
C ARG A 87 13.31 3.34 -5.27
N ASP A 88 13.99 4.34 -5.82
CA ASP A 88 15.45 4.31 -5.97
C ASP A 88 16.16 4.27 -4.62
N ALA A 89 15.64 4.97 -3.60
CA ALA A 89 16.16 4.90 -2.23
C ALA A 89 16.02 3.50 -1.65
N LEU A 90 14.87 2.85 -1.82
CA LEU A 90 14.64 1.45 -1.39
C LEU A 90 15.65 0.49 -2.02
N PHE A 91 15.87 0.58 -3.33
CA PHE A 91 16.77 -0.32 -4.04
C PHE A 91 18.27 0.03 -3.88
N ARG A 92 18.60 1.25 -3.46
CA ARG A 92 19.95 1.61 -3.02
C ARG A 92 20.27 1.09 -1.61
N HIS A 93 19.29 1.00 -0.73
CA HIS A 93 19.48 0.50 0.63
C HIS A 93 19.64 -1.02 0.63
N LYS A 94 20.80 -1.52 1.07
CA LYS A 94 21.19 -2.94 0.96
C LYS A 94 20.14 -3.90 1.53
N ASN A 95 19.64 -3.64 2.74
CA ASN A 95 18.71 -4.54 3.42
C ASN A 95 17.30 -4.47 2.81
N ALA A 96 16.83 -3.27 2.47
CA ALA A 96 15.53 -3.11 1.78
C ALA A 96 15.56 -3.82 0.43
N ARG A 97 16.60 -3.60 -0.38
CA ARG A 97 16.76 -4.32 -1.65
C ARG A 97 16.77 -5.83 -1.46
N SER A 98 17.47 -6.33 -0.44
CA SER A 98 17.50 -7.77 -0.16
C SER A 98 16.11 -8.32 0.17
N ALA A 99 15.31 -7.59 0.95
CA ALA A 99 13.95 -7.99 1.28
C ALA A 99 12.97 -7.89 0.09
N LEU A 100 13.25 -6.99 -0.86
CA LEU A 100 12.41 -6.71 -2.03
C LEU A 100 12.89 -7.40 -3.33
N THR A 101 13.77 -8.40 -3.23
CA THR A 101 14.29 -9.14 -4.40
C THR A 101 14.34 -10.64 -4.13
N GLY A 102 14.02 -11.45 -5.16
CA GLY A 102 13.98 -12.91 -5.06
C GLY A 102 12.67 -13.48 -5.60
N LYS A 103 12.34 -14.70 -5.19
CA LYS A 103 11.04 -15.30 -5.49
C LYS A 103 10.00 -14.72 -4.54
N MET A 104 9.10 -13.90 -5.07
CA MET A 104 8.13 -13.15 -4.30
C MET A 104 6.70 -13.46 -4.75
N LEU A 105 5.77 -13.43 -3.78
CA LEU A 105 4.34 -13.29 -4.01
C LEU A 105 3.98 -11.85 -3.66
N THR A 106 3.55 -11.08 -4.64
CA THR A 106 3.19 -9.65 -4.44
C THR A 106 1.67 -9.48 -4.39
N GLU A 107 1.18 -8.53 -3.60
CA GLU A 107 -0.25 -8.26 -3.42
C GLU A 107 -1.06 -9.54 -3.09
N HIS A 108 -0.44 -10.44 -2.32
CA HIS A 108 -0.98 -11.78 -2.08
C HIS A 108 -2.07 -11.77 -1.02
N VAL A 109 -3.25 -12.29 -1.40
CA VAL A 109 -4.40 -12.38 -0.50
C VAL A 109 -4.41 -13.72 0.21
N VAL A 110 -4.40 -13.67 1.55
CA VAL A 110 -4.55 -14.83 2.42
C VAL A 110 -5.91 -14.80 3.10
N LYS A 111 -6.56 -15.95 3.19
CA LYS A 111 -7.87 -16.13 3.83
C LYS A 111 -7.80 -17.27 4.84
N TRP A 112 -8.39 -17.08 6.01
CA TRP A 112 -8.47 -18.12 7.04
C TRP A 112 -9.73 -17.95 7.87
N GLU A 113 -9.98 -18.90 8.73
CA GLU A 113 -10.97 -18.80 9.78
C GLU A 113 -10.24 -18.72 11.12
N ASP A 114 -10.51 -17.67 11.89
CA ASP A 114 -9.89 -17.49 13.21
C ASP A 114 -10.24 -18.67 14.11
N SER A 115 -9.23 -19.38 14.57
CA SER A 115 -9.37 -20.65 15.32
C SER A 115 -10.08 -20.48 16.68
N THR A 116 -10.11 -19.27 17.23
CA THR A 116 -10.74 -18.97 18.52
C THR A 116 -12.21 -18.58 18.38
N THR A 117 -12.53 -17.77 17.36
CA THR A 117 -13.86 -17.16 17.21
C THR A 117 -14.70 -17.76 16.08
N GLY A 118 -14.08 -18.52 15.15
CA GLY A 118 -14.71 -18.98 13.91
C GLY A 118 -15.01 -17.86 12.92
N ALA A 119 -14.42 -16.68 13.10
CA ALA A 119 -14.65 -15.55 12.22
C ALA A 119 -13.88 -15.70 10.90
N PRO A 120 -14.52 -15.48 9.72
CA PRO A 120 -13.79 -15.47 8.46
C PRO A 120 -12.89 -14.23 8.37
N CYS A 121 -11.61 -14.46 8.20
CA CYS A 121 -10.57 -13.44 8.14
C CYS A 121 -9.91 -13.39 6.76
N LYS A 122 -9.37 -12.23 6.40
CA LYS A 122 -8.52 -12.07 5.23
C LYS A 122 -7.54 -10.92 5.43
N CYS A 123 -6.36 -11.06 4.87
CA CYS A 123 -5.40 -9.97 4.71
C CYS A 123 -4.80 -9.99 3.30
N ARG A 124 -4.10 -8.93 2.94
CA ARG A 124 -3.35 -8.85 1.69
C ARG A 124 -1.95 -8.36 2.01
N PHE A 125 -0.98 -9.24 1.84
CA PHE A 125 0.43 -8.90 1.97
C PHE A 125 0.87 -8.04 0.79
N ASP A 126 1.65 -6.99 1.05
CA ASP A 126 2.33 -6.25 0.00
C ASP A 126 3.29 -7.18 -0.75
N CYS A 127 4.02 -7.98 0.03
CA CYS A 127 4.96 -8.97 -0.50
C CYS A 127 5.22 -10.10 0.51
N ILE A 128 5.39 -11.32 0.00
CA ILE A 128 5.96 -12.47 0.72
C ILE A 128 7.20 -12.90 -0.06
N ASN A 129 8.38 -12.70 0.50
CA ASN A 129 9.65 -13.10 -0.13
C ASN A 129 10.02 -14.52 0.31
N LEU A 130 9.68 -15.48 -0.52
CA LEU A 130 9.92 -16.91 -0.28
C LEU A 130 11.42 -17.28 -0.27
N THR A 131 12.27 -16.45 -0.88
CA THR A 131 13.73 -16.69 -0.88
C THR A 131 14.38 -16.32 0.45
N LYS A 132 13.79 -15.35 1.16
CA LYS A 132 14.36 -14.76 2.38
C LYS A 132 13.61 -15.13 3.64
N GLY A 133 12.42 -15.72 3.54
CA GLY A 133 11.55 -15.96 4.69
C GLY A 133 11.10 -14.67 5.36
N VAL A 134 10.77 -13.63 4.58
CA VAL A 134 10.32 -12.35 5.11
C VAL A 134 9.08 -11.83 4.38
N ALA A 135 8.20 -11.18 5.10
CA ALA A 135 7.02 -10.48 4.57
C ALA A 135 7.23 -8.95 4.71
N PRO A 136 7.84 -8.28 3.74
CA PRO A 136 8.01 -6.84 3.77
C PRO A 136 6.69 -6.12 3.48
N ASP A 137 6.37 -5.15 4.35
CA ASP A 137 5.25 -4.23 4.24
C ASP A 137 5.80 -2.80 4.10
N LEU A 138 5.48 -2.15 2.99
CA LEU A 138 6.08 -0.88 2.59
C LEU A 138 5.27 0.30 3.11
N LYS A 139 5.92 1.22 3.79
CA LYS A 139 5.30 2.43 4.35
C LYS A 139 5.99 3.69 3.85
N SER A 140 5.27 4.54 3.13
CA SER A 140 5.74 5.90 2.84
C SER A 140 5.48 6.82 4.03
N THR A 141 6.48 7.57 4.46
CA THR A 141 6.40 8.45 5.63
C THR A 141 7.01 9.82 5.35
N ALA A 142 6.74 10.79 6.21
CA ALA A 142 7.41 12.09 6.18
C ALA A 142 8.77 12.04 6.89
N ASP A 143 8.93 11.13 7.86
CA ASP A 143 10.15 10.94 8.64
C ASP A 143 10.28 9.45 8.97
N ALA A 144 11.34 8.82 8.48
CA ALA A 144 11.65 7.41 8.69
C ALA A 144 12.62 7.17 9.86
N SER A 145 12.95 8.21 10.64
CA SER A 145 13.75 8.03 11.83
C SER A 145 13.09 7.05 12.81
N PRO A 146 13.85 6.26 13.58
CA PRO A 146 13.28 5.29 14.51
C PRO A 146 12.25 5.89 15.47
N ALA A 147 12.49 7.13 15.95
CA ALA A 147 11.59 7.79 16.89
C ALA A 147 10.26 8.22 16.23
N ALA A 148 10.29 8.76 15.01
CA ALA A 148 9.10 9.17 14.27
C ALA A 148 8.31 7.95 13.77
N PHE A 149 9.01 6.93 13.29
CA PHE A 149 8.35 5.71 12.83
C PHE A 149 7.72 4.94 13.99
N ALA A 150 8.33 4.89 15.19
CA ALA A 150 7.72 4.31 16.38
C ALA A 150 6.39 4.98 16.75
N LYS A 151 6.30 6.32 16.62
CA LYS A 151 5.02 7.04 16.79
C LYS A 151 4.00 6.64 15.72
N SER A 152 4.43 6.48 14.47
CA SER A 152 3.57 6.02 13.38
C SER A 152 3.07 4.60 13.63
N MET A 153 3.93 3.69 14.11
CA MET A 153 3.56 2.32 14.50
C MET A 153 2.46 2.31 15.55
N ALA A 154 2.57 3.15 16.58
CA ALA A 154 1.56 3.27 17.62
C ALA A 154 0.25 3.87 17.11
N ASN A 155 0.34 4.98 16.36
CA ASN A 155 -0.81 5.72 15.86
C ASN A 155 -1.65 4.92 14.84
N PHE A 156 -0.98 4.22 13.93
CA PHE A 156 -1.61 3.41 12.88
C PHE A 156 -1.77 1.95 13.26
N ARG A 157 -1.35 1.57 14.48
CA ARG A 157 -1.45 0.21 15.01
C ARG A 157 -0.77 -0.84 14.12
N TYR A 158 0.41 -0.55 13.58
CA TYR A 158 1.13 -1.47 12.73
C TYR A 158 1.50 -2.78 13.43
N HIS A 159 1.72 -2.76 14.76
CA HIS A 159 1.90 -3.97 15.56
C HIS A 159 0.68 -4.90 15.51
N VAL A 160 -0.55 -4.35 15.43
CA VAL A 160 -1.77 -5.15 15.24
C VAL A 160 -1.84 -5.70 13.82
N GLN A 161 -1.43 -4.91 12.81
CA GLN A 161 -1.33 -5.38 11.43
C GLN A 161 -0.36 -6.56 11.35
N ASN A 162 0.83 -6.45 11.94
CA ASN A 162 1.81 -7.52 11.95
C ASN A 162 1.22 -8.81 12.56
N ALA A 163 0.69 -8.74 13.79
CA ALA A 163 0.10 -9.91 14.45
C ALA A 163 -0.99 -10.55 13.59
N PHE A 164 -1.96 -9.76 13.11
CA PHE A 164 -3.08 -10.26 12.31
C PHE A 164 -2.64 -10.90 10.97
N TYR A 165 -1.62 -10.34 10.32
CA TYR A 165 -1.09 -10.90 9.07
C TYR A 165 -0.32 -12.19 9.32
N MET A 166 0.44 -12.26 10.41
CA MET A 166 1.17 -13.47 10.77
C MET A 166 0.22 -14.59 11.22
N ASP A 167 -0.85 -14.29 11.95
CA ASP A 167 -1.92 -15.25 12.24
C ASP A 167 -2.49 -15.82 10.93
N GLY A 168 -2.82 -14.95 9.96
CA GLY A 168 -3.29 -15.38 8.65
C GLY A 168 -2.28 -16.24 7.90
N TYR A 169 -1.01 -15.89 7.96
CA TYR A 169 0.05 -16.67 7.33
C TYR A 169 0.12 -18.10 7.87
N PHE A 170 0.05 -18.26 9.20
CA PHE A 170 0.14 -19.57 9.84
C PHE A 170 -1.18 -20.36 9.80
N GLU A 171 -2.34 -19.69 9.91
CA GLU A 171 -3.64 -20.37 9.99
C GLU A 171 -4.24 -20.70 8.61
N SER A 172 -3.83 -20.05 7.52
CA SER A 172 -4.39 -20.28 6.19
C SER A 172 -4.10 -21.69 5.62
N GLY A 173 -3.01 -22.30 6.04
CA GLY A 173 -2.52 -23.54 5.48
C GLY A 173 -1.82 -23.40 4.11
N ASP A 174 -1.81 -22.20 3.51
CA ASP A 174 -1.19 -21.95 2.21
C ASP A 174 0.34 -22.13 2.22
N PHE A 175 0.94 -22.08 3.40
CA PHE A 175 2.40 -22.06 3.61
C PHE A 175 2.88 -23.20 4.54
N MET A 176 2.20 -24.34 4.54
CA MET A 176 2.47 -25.46 5.48
C MET A 176 3.92 -25.98 5.47
N ASP A 177 4.63 -25.79 4.36
CA ASP A 177 6.04 -26.17 4.22
C ASP A 177 7.00 -24.98 4.41
N ALA A 178 6.48 -23.79 4.70
CA ALA A 178 7.30 -22.60 4.85
C ALA A 178 7.82 -22.49 6.28
N LEU A 179 9.13 -22.34 6.37
CA LEU A 179 9.87 -22.06 7.60
C LEU A 179 9.47 -20.71 8.21
N ASP A 180 10.03 -20.41 9.38
CA ASP A 180 9.85 -19.15 10.08
C ASP A 180 9.79 -17.95 9.12
N MET A 181 8.75 -17.14 9.26
CA MET A 181 8.52 -15.93 8.48
C MET A 181 8.63 -14.71 9.37
N ASP A 182 9.50 -13.77 9.01
CA ASP A 182 9.59 -12.49 9.69
C ASP A 182 8.77 -11.41 8.97
N PHE A 183 7.90 -10.70 9.69
CA PHE A 183 7.20 -9.55 9.15
C PHE A 183 8.07 -8.29 9.30
N LEU A 184 8.32 -7.58 8.20
CA LEU A 184 9.19 -6.41 8.17
C LEU A 184 8.46 -5.16 7.71
N PHE A 185 8.48 -4.10 8.51
CA PHE A 185 8.12 -2.77 8.01
C PHE A 185 9.30 -2.10 7.33
N ILE A 186 9.12 -1.68 6.09
CA ILE A 186 10.11 -0.89 5.36
C ILE A 186 9.57 0.53 5.21
N ALA A 187 10.12 1.46 5.99
CA ALA A 187 9.75 2.85 5.92
C ALA A 187 10.64 3.61 4.92
N VAL A 188 10.03 4.38 4.02
CA VAL A 188 10.75 5.25 3.09
C VAL A 188 10.19 6.66 3.16
N GLU A 189 11.07 7.65 3.21
CA GLU A 189 10.66 9.06 3.21
C GLU A 189 10.18 9.49 1.83
N LYS A 190 9.21 10.42 1.80
CA LYS A 190 8.69 11.02 0.57
C LYS A 190 9.70 11.96 -0.09
N GLU A 191 10.66 12.43 0.67
CA GLU A 191 11.78 13.27 0.23
C GLU A 191 13.09 12.63 0.70
N PRO A 192 13.48 11.48 0.14
CA PRO A 192 14.65 10.72 0.55
C PRO A 192 15.96 11.31 0.03
#